data_2a7c5d17d6544f391b6baf3bb4dc8275
#
_entry.id   2a7c5d17d6544f391b6baf3bb4dc8275
#
_cell.length_a   1.000
_cell.length_b   1.000
_cell.length_c   1.000
_cell.angle_alpha   90.00
_cell.angle_beta   90.00
_cell.angle_gamma   90.00
#
_symmetry.space_group_name_H-M   'P 1'
#
loop_
_entity.id
_entity.type
_entity.pdbx_description
1 polymer ?
#
loop_
_entity_poly.entity_id
_entity_poly.type
_entity_poly.pdbx_seq_one_letter_code
_entity_poly.pdbx_strand_id
1 'polypeptide(L)'
;MAGERQARVADRIRVVLAERLEKGLRDPRLGFVTITDVKVTGDLQHASVFYTVMGDEALRADTAAALKSATGLLRTEVGKHLNTRLTPTLEFFLDAIPENADHIAALLREARERD
;
A
#
# COMPACT_ATOMS: atom_id res chain seq x y z
N MET A 1 -15.36 -17.83 -7.89
CA MET A 1 -14.45 -18.18 -6.80
C MET A 1 -13.97 -16.92 -6.07
N ALA A 2 -13.90 -16.99 -4.75
CA ALA A 2 -13.53 -15.84 -3.92
C ALA A 2 -12.14 -15.27 -4.28
N GLY A 3 -11.19 -16.15 -4.62
CA GLY A 3 -9.84 -15.73 -4.97
C GLY A 3 -9.74 -14.86 -6.22
N GLU A 4 -10.57 -15.12 -7.22
CA GLU A 4 -10.58 -14.31 -8.44
C GLU A 4 -11.11 -12.90 -8.19
N ARG A 5 -12.13 -12.80 -7.36
CA ARG A 5 -12.70 -11.50 -7.02
C ARG A 5 -11.73 -10.67 -6.20
N GLN A 6 -11.07 -11.30 -5.22
CA GLN A 6 -10.03 -10.65 -4.44
C GLN A 6 -8.91 -10.13 -5.35
N ALA A 7 -8.43 -10.97 -6.28
CA ALA A 7 -7.35 -10.60 -7.20
C ALA A 7 -7.74 -9.42 -8.10
N ARG A 8 -8.96 -9.39 -8.60
CA ARG A 8 -9.44 -8.30 -9.44
C ARG A 8 -9.57 -6.99 -8.67
N VAL A 9 -10.10 -7.06 -7.46
CA VAL A 9 -10.21 -5.89 -6.60
C VAL A 9 -8.81 -5.37 -6.24
N ALA A 10 -7.91 -6.27 -5.84
CA ALA A 10 -6.53 -5.90 -5.51
C ALA A 10 -5.81 -5.25 -6.69
N ASP A 11 -5.96 -5.80 -7.89
CA ASP A 11 -5.35 -5.22 -9.09
C ASP A 11 -5.92 -3.83 -9.41
N ARG A 12 -7.21 -3.65 -9.28
CA ARG A 12 -7.83 -2.34 -9.51
C ARG A 12 -7.33 -1.32 -8.49
N ILE A 13 -7.24 -1.70 -7.23
CA ILE A 13 -6.70 -0.82 -6.18
C ILE A 13 -5.26 -0.43 -6.53
N ARG A 14 -4.44 -1.39 -6.92
CA ARG A 14 -3.05 -1.14 -7.30
C ARG A 14 -2.96 -0.09 -8.43
N VAL A 15 -3.75 -0.27 -9.47
CA VAL A 15 -3.75 0.65 -10.62
C VAL A 15 -4.19 2.05 -10.22
N VAL A 16 -5.28 2.16 -9.47
CA VAL A 16 -5.81 3.45 -9.03
C VAL A 16 -4.80 4.20 -8.15
N LEU A 17 -4.20 3.49 -7.19
CA LEU A 17 -3.22 4.09 -6.29
C LEU A 17 -1.94 4.49 -7.04
N ALA A 18 -1.46 3.65 -7.94
CA ALA A 18 -0.27 3.96 -8.74
C ALA A 18 -0.48 5.22 -9.57
N GLU A 19 -1.61 5.32 -10.25
CA GLU A 19 -1.94 6.50 -11.05
C GLU A 19 -2.06 7.76 -10.20
N ARG A 20 -2.72 7.65 -9.04
CA ARG A 20 -2.92 8.80 -8.17
C ARG A 20 -1.60 9.28 -7.55
N LEU A 21 -0.74 8.38 -7.14
CA LEU A 21 0.56 8.72 -6.58
C LEU A 21 1.53 9.25 -7.65
N GLU A 22 1.40 8.80 -8.89
CA GLU A 22 2.17 9.33 -10.01
C GLU A 22 1.83 10.80 -10.25
N LYS A 23 0.57 11.17 -10.12
CA LYS A 23 0.14 12.57 -10.21
C LYS A 23 0.61 13.40 -9.02
N GLY A 24 1.00 12.74 -7.95
CA GLY A 24 1.49 13.35 -6.74
C GLY A 24 0.40 13.74 -5.74
N LEU A 25 0.84 13.96 -4.52
CA LEU A 25 0.02 14.49 -3.44
C LEU A 25 0.55 15.89 -3.11
N ARG A 26 -0.27 16.72 -2.48
CA ARG A 26 0.14 18.06 -2.03
C ARG A 26 1.02 18.03 -0.78
N ASP A 27 1.52 16.88 -0.41
CA ASP A 27 2.34 16.70 0.78
C ASP A 27 3.82 16.63 0.37
N PRO A 28 4.65 17.59 0.79
CA PRO A 28 6.07 17.61 0.41
C PRO A 28 6.88 16.47 1.01
N ARG A 29 6.33 15.75 1.99
CA ARG A 29 7.00 14.58 2.58
C ARG A 29 6.95 13.35 1.67
N LEU A 30 6.09 13.37 0.65
CA LEU A 30 5.96 12.23 -0.25
C LEU A 30 7.17 12.10 -1.16
N GLY A 31 7.85 10.96 -1.11
CA GLY A 31 8.93 10.63 -2.02
C GLY A 31 8.41 9.94 -3.27
N PHE A 32 9.34 9.36 -4.02
CA PHE A 32 9.03 8.62 -5.24
C PHE A 32 8.58 7.20 -4.85
N VAL A 33 7.27 6.96 -4.92
CA VAL A 33 6.64 5.74 -4.44
C VAL A 33 6.27 4.81 -5.59
N THR A 34 6.59 3.52 -5.45
CA THR A 34 6.13 2.47 -6.35
C THR A 34 5.27 1.49 -5.55
N ILE A 35 4.03 1.26 -6.00
CA ILE A 35 3.19 0.24 -5.40
C ILE A 35 3.62 -1.12 -5.95
N THR A 36 4.05 -2.01 -5.08
CA THR A 36 4.61 -3.32 -5.47
C THR A 36 3.58 -4.43 -5.42
N ASP A 37 2.63 -4.36 -4.50
CA ASP A 37 1.60 -5.38 -4.37
C ASP A 37 0.42 -4.84 -3.58
N VAL A 38 -0.74 -5.45 -3.76
CA VAL A 38 -1.94 -5.17 -2.95
C VAL A 38 -2.59 -6.50 -2.63
N LYS A 39 -2.90 -6.72 -1.36
CA LYS A 39 -3.62 -7.92 -0.89
C LYS A 39 -4.90 -7.50 -0.21
N VAL A 40 -5.99 -8.13 -0.61
CA VAL A 40 -7.33 -7.82 -0.09
C VAL A 40 -7.86 -9.02 0.67
N THR A 41 -8.52 -8.77 1.81
CA THR A 41 -9.13 -9.85 2.59
C THR A 41 -10.30 -10.50 1.85
N GLY A 42 -10.66 -11.72 2.24
CA GLY A 42 -11.73 -12.48 1.58
C GLY A 42 -13.08 -11.78 1.58
N ASP A 43 -13.37 -10.99 2.62
CA ASP A 43 -14.58 -10.20 2.73
C ASP A 43 -14.50 -8.86 2.01
N LEU A 44 -13.38 -8.55 1.37
CA LEU A 44 -13.11 -7.32 0.61
C LEU A 44 -13.17 -6.04 1.47
N GLN A 45 -12.99 -6.16 2.77
CA GLN A 45 -13.10 -5.02 3.68
C GLN A 45 -11.76 -4.35 4.00
N HIS A 46 -10.65 -5.07 3.82
CA HIS A 46 -9.32 -4.55 4.16
C HIS A 46 -8.34 -4.81 3.03
N ALA A 47 -7.55 -3.81 2.68
CA ALA A 47 -6.51 -3.91 1.68
C ALA A 47 -5.16 -3.55 2.29
N SER A 48 -4.19 -4.45 2.15
CA SER A 48 -2.80 -4.21 2.53
C SER A 48 -2.05 -3.80 1.28
N VAL A 49 -1.50 -2.58 1.30
CA VAL A 49 -0.81 -1.98 0.15
C VAL A 49 0.69 -1.96 0.44
N PHE A 50 1.45 -2.64 -0.39
CA PHE A 50 2.90 -2.72 -0.25
C PHE A 50 3.55 -1.75 -1.24
N TYR A 51 4.54 -1.01 -0.78
CA TYR A 51 5.21 0.00 -1.60
C TYR A 51 6.70 0.02 -1.33
N THR A 52 7.44 0.56 -2.30
CA THR A 52 8.84 0.92 -2.12
C THR A 52 8.98 2.42 -2.34
N VAL A 53 10.01 2.99 -1.75
CA VAL A 53 10.36 4.38 -1.95
C VAL A 53 11.88 4.49 -2.08
N MET A 54 12.33 5.25 -3.06
CA MET A 54 13.76 5.49 -3.27
C MET A 54 14.23 6.57 -2.30
N GLY A 55 15.34 6.29 -1.62
CA GLY A 55 15.95 7.26 -0.72
C GLY A 55 16.39 6.63 0.60
N ASP A 56 16.81 7.49 1.50
CA ASP A 56 17.31 7.10 2.82
C ASP A 56 16.17 6.83 3.81
N GLU A 57 16.56 6.51 5.03
CA GLU A 57 15.60 6.21 6.11
C GLU A 57 14.70 7.40 6.43
N ALA A 58 15.25 8.62 6.41
CA ALA A 58 14.46 9.83 6.68
C ALA A 58 13.38 10.01 5.62
N LEU A 59 13.69 9.78 4.35
CA LEU A 59 12.73 9.89 3.25
C LEU A 59 11.66 8.79 3.34
N ARG A 60 12.05 7.59 3.78
CA ARG A 60 11.10 6.50 4.00
C ARG A 60 10.10 6.86 5.11
N ALA A 61 10.58 7.42 6.21
CA ALA A 61 9.73 7.85 7.32
C ALA A 61 8.78 8.96 6.89
N ASP A 62 9.28 9.94 6.15
CA ASP A 62 8.47 11.05 5.64
C ASP A 62 7.40 10.55 4.67
N THR A 63 7.76 9.63 3.79
CA THR A 63 6.81 9.03 2.84
C THR A 63 5.73 8.24 3.57
N ALA A 64 6.10 7.46 4.58
CA ALA A 64 5.15 6.71 5.38
C ALA A 64 4.14 7.66 6.06
N ALA A 65 4.63 8.77 6.61
CA ALA A 65 3.77 9.77 7.22
C ALA A 65 2.82 10.43 6.21
N ALA A 66 3.33 10.73 5.01
CA ALA A 66 2.52 11.31 3.94
C ALA A 66 1.41 10.36 3.50
N LEU A 67 1.73 9.08 3.32
CA LEU A 67 0.73 8.06 2.93
C LEU A 67 -0.32 7.89 4.02
N LYS A 68 0.09 7.86 5.28
CA LYS A 68 -0.84 7.76 6.40
C LYS A 68 -1.81 8.95 6.43
N SER A 69 -1.30 10.15 6.24
CA SER A 69 -2.12 11.37 6.19
C SER A 69 -3.07 11.37 5.00
N ALA A 70 -2.66 10.79 3.88
CA ALA A 70 -3.46 10.76 2.65
C ALA A 70 -4.42 9.57 2.56
N THR A 71 -4.44 8.69 3.56
CA THR A 71 -5.23 7.44 3.50
C THR A 71 -6.69 7.70 3.18
N GLY A 72 -7.32 8.70 3.81
CA GLY A 72 -8.71 9.04 3.54
C GLY A 72 -8.95 9.48 2.10
N LEU A 73 -8.07 10.34 1.58
CA LEU A 73 -8.13 10.80 0.19
C LEU A 73 -7.96 9.63 -0.78
N LEU A 74 -6.98 8.77 -0.53
CA LEU A 74 -6.69 7.62 -1.38
C LEU A 74 -7.82 6.61 -1.34
N ARG A 75 -8.41 6.38 -0.18
CA ARG A 75 -9.57 5.51 -0.05
C ARG A 75 -10.76 6.03 -0.84
N THR A 76 -11.01 7.32 -0.80
CA THR A 76 -12.07 7.96 -1.59
C THR A 76 -11.82 7.75 -3.09
N GLU A 77 -10.58 7.94 -3.52
CA GLU A 77 -10.20 7.76 -4.92
C GLU A 77 -10.43 6.31 -5.38
N VAL A 78 -10.01 5.35 -4.54
CA VAL A 78 -10.25 3.92 -4.80
C VAL A 78 -11.74 3.65 -4.91
N GLY A 79 -12.54 4.20 -4.00
CA GLY A 79 -13.99 3.98 -3.98
C GLY A 79 -14.70 4.42 -5.25
N LYS A 80 -14.20 5.48 -5.90
CA LYS A 80 -14.75 5.95 -7.17
C LYS A 80 -14.58 4.95 -8.32
N HIS A 81 -13.59 4.08 -8.21
CA HIS A 81 -13.22 3.13 -9.27
C HIS A 81 -13.57 1.69 -8.95
N LEU A 82 -14.03 1.41 -7.74
CA LEU A 82 -14.46 0.07 -7.37
C LEU A 82 -15.97 -0.07 -7.52
N ASN A 83 -16.36 -1.19 -8.09
CA ASN A 83 -17.76 -1.51 -8.25
C ASN A 83 -18.19 -2.47 -7.12
N THR A 84 -17.87 -2.06 -5.89
CA THR A 84 -18.15 -2.83 -4.68
C THR A 84 -19.07 -2.02 -3.77
N ARG A 85 -19.78 -2.73 -2.91
CA ARG A 85 -20.71 -2.12 -1.95
C ARG A 85 -20.01 -1.25 -0.92
N LEU A 86 -18.85 -1.71 -0.47
CA LEU A 86 -18.03 -1.01 0.52
C LEU A 86 -16.63 -0.80 -0.04
N THR A 87 -16.04 0.34 0.30
CA THR A 87 -14.63 0.60 -0.05
C THR A 87 -13.75 -0.01 1.04
N PRO A 88 -12.77 -0.86 0.68
CA PRO A 88 -11.86 -1.43 1.66
C PRO A 88 -11.07 -0.35 2.40
N THR A 89 -10.72 -0.62 3.65
CA THR A 89 -9.75 0.20 4.35
C THR A 89 -8.38 -0.05 3.74
N LEU A 90 -7.53 0.97 3.74
CA LEU A 90 -6.17 0.87 3.20
C LEU A 90 -5.16 0.93 4.33
N GLU A 91 -4.17 0.04 4.29
CA GLU A 91 -3.03 0.10 5.19
C GLU A 91 -1.77 -0.07 4.36
N PHE A 92 -0.79 0.80 4.57
CA PHE A 92 0.42 0.85 3.76
C PHE A 92 1.61 0.23 4.49
N PHE A 93 2.35 -0.62 3.80
CA PHE A 93 3.53 -1.31 4.32
C PHE A 93 4.70 -1.13 3.38
N LEU A 94 5.86 -0.78 3.93
CA LEU A 94 7.09 -0.73 3.14
C LEU A 94 7.49 -2.16 2.74
N ASP A 95 7.64 -2.38 1.43
CA ASP A 95 8.00 -3.68 0.91
C ASP A 95 9.51 -3.90 0.93
N ALA A 96 9.92 -5.16 0.82
CA ALA A 96 11.33 -5.54 0.81
C ALA A 96 12.00 -5.07 -0.47
N ILE A 97 13.10 -4.31 -0.33
CA ILE A 97 13.97 -3.98 -1.46
C ILE A 97 14.93 -5.17 -1.63
N PRO A 98 15.16 -5.69 -2.84
CA PRO A 98 15.96 -6.90 -3.04
C PRO A 98 17.33 -6.90 -2.36
N GLU A 99 18.03 -5.78 -2.36
CA GLU A 99 19.34 -5.67 -1.70
C GLU A 99 19.27 -5.73 -0.18
N ASN A 100 18.09 -5.57 0.41
CA ASN A 100 17.86 -5.60 1.86
C ASN A 100 16.98 -6.77 2.26
N ALA A 101 16.78 -7.73 1.38
CA ALA A 101 15.83 -8.82 1.60
C ALA A 101 16.11 -9.61 2.89
N ASP A 102 17.39 -9.89 3.19
CA ASP A 102 17.78 -10.62 4.39
C ASP A 102 17.43 -9.87 5.67
N HIS A 103 17.67 -8.57 5.68
CA HIS A 103 17.35 -7.72 6.82
C HIS A 103 15.84 -7.67 7.07
N ILE A 104 15.08 -7.51 6.00
CA ILE A 104 13.63 -7.45 6.09
C ILE A 104 13.03 -8.79 6.49
N ALA A 105 13.60 -9.91 6.01
CA ALA A 105 13.19 -11.24 6.42
C ALA A 105 13.39 -11.42 7.93
N ALA A 106 14.49 -10.91 8.48
CA ALA A 106 14.74 -10.96 9.92
C ALA A 106 13.71 -10.14 10.69
N LEU A 107 13.36 -8.94 10.22
CA LEU A 107 12.34 -8.10 10.84
C LEU A 107 10.97 -8.76 10.82
N LEU A 108 10.61 -9.40 9.72
CA LEU A 108 9.35 -10.11 9.61
C LEU A 108 9.28 -11.30 10.57
N ARG A 109 10.39 -12.01 10.78
CA ARG A 109 10.45 -13.10 11.75
C ARG A 109 10.25 -12.59 13.17
N GLU A 110 10.89 -11.49 13.52
CA GLU A 110 10.70 -10.84 14.82
C GLU A 110 9.24 -10.46 15.05
N ALA A 111 8.60 -9.90 14.05
CA ALA A 111 7.19 -9.52 14.13
C ALA A 111 6.30 -10.72 14.38
N ARG A 112 6.59 -11.86 13.72
CA ARG A 112 5.83 -13.10 13.96
C ARG A 112 6.04 -13.66 15.35
N GLU A 113 7.27 -13.59 15.87
CA GLU A 113 7.59 -14.09 17.20
C GLU A 113 6.93 -13.27 18.31
N ARG A 114 6.59 -12.02 18.04
CA ARG A 114 5.89 -11.17 19.00
C ARG A 114 4.40 -11.44 19.08
N ASP A 115 3.86 -12.04 18.06
CA ASP A 115 2.46 -12.44 18.02
C ASP A 115 2.26 -13.79 18.72
#